data_3c9483d6d9a1ce629f53ae2f4ef7cf1c
#
_entry.id   3c9483d6d9a1ce629f53ae2f4ef7cf1c
#
_cell.length_a   1.000
_cell.length_b   1.000
_cell.length_c   1.000
_cell.angle_alpha   90.00
_cell.angle_beta   90.00
_cell.angle_gamma   90.00
#
_symmetry.space_group_name_H-M   'P 1'
#
loop_
_entity.id
_entity.type
_entity.pdbx_description
1 polymer ?
#
loop_
_entity_poly.entity_id
_entity_poly.type
_entity_poly.pdbx_seq_one_letter_code
_entity_poly.pdbx_strand_id
1 'polypeptide(L)'
;RQVSSAASDVYKRQVIFCDQIMQLGFHEAFKAGISFGKDDMVIPETKWEFVNETRDQVKDFERQYMDGLITQGEKYNKVVDAWSKCSDLVADAMMADISSTKRNDDGSELEPNSVYMMAHSGARGSPAQMKQLGGMRGLMAKPSGAIIETPIIANFKEGLSVLEYFNLSL
;
A
#
# COMPACT_ATOMS: atom_id res chain seq x y z
N ARG A 1 -42.54 -18.24 22.81
CA ARG A 1 -42.72 -16.78 22.61
C ARG A 1 -41.85 -15.90 23.50
N GLN A 2 -41.46 -16.34 24.72
CA GLN A 2 -40.60 -15.58 25.63
C GLN A 2 -39.12 -15.49 25.15
N VAL A 3 -38.59 -16.50 24.49
CA VAL A 3 -37.22 -16.50 23.94
C VAL A 3 -37.03 -15.46 22.83
N SER A 4 -38.09 -15.21 22.05
CA SER A 4 -38.09 -14.23 20.96
C SER A 4 -38.00 -12.77 21.48
N SER A 5 -38.63 -12.45 22.61
CA SER A 5 -38.57 -11.09 23.20
C SER A 5 -37.21 -10.79 23.82
N ALA A 6 -36.62 -11.73 24.55
CA ALA A 6 -35.28 -11.56 25.14
C ALA A 6 -34.19 -11.39 24.05
N ALA A 7 -34.24 -12.17 22.97
CA ALA A 7 -33.33 -12.01 21.85
C ALA A 7 -33.48 -10.64 21.14
N SER A 8 -34.74 -10.17 21.02
CA SER A 8 -35.01 -8.83 20.46
C SER A 8 -34.48 -7.71 21.37
N ASP A 9 -34.55 -7.86 22.70
CA ASP A 9 -34.03 -6.85 23.64
C ASP A 9 -32.52 -6.83 23.67
N VAL A 10 -31.84 -7.99 23.59
CA VAL A 10 -30.38 -8.06 23.44
C VAL A 10 -29.94 -7.37 22.15
N TYR A 11 -30.61 -7.64 21.04
CA TYR A 11 -30.31 -7.01 19.75
C TYR A 11 -30.48 -5.48 19.80
N LYS A 12 -31.56 -4.99 20.40
CA LYS A 12 -31.77 -3.54 20.59
C LYS A 12 -30.68 -2.88 21.42
N ARG A 13 -30.24 -3.52 22.51
CA ARG A 13 -29.16 -3.02 23.33
C ARG A 13 -27.82 -2.99 22.60
N GLN A 14 -27.54 -4.00 21.76
CA GLN A 14 -26.36 -4.03 20.92
C GLN A 14 -26.36 -2.88 19.91
N VAL A 15 -27.47 -2.58 19.26
CA VAL A 15 -27.58 -1.45 18.32
C VAL A 15 -27.31 -0.12 19.04
N ILE A 16 -27.94 0.11 20.19
CA ILE A 16 -27.72 1.32 20.98
C ILE A 16 -26.25 1.44 21.42
N PHE A 17 -25.64 0.34 21.83
CA PHE A 17 -24.22 0.32 22.22
C PHE A 17 -23.30 0.64 21.05
N CYS A 18 -23.56 0.09 19.85
CA CYS A 18 -22.80 0.40 18.65
C CYS A 18 -22.94 1.88 18.26
N ASP A 19 -24.15 2.44 18.35
CA ASP A 19 -24.37 3.87 18.07
C ASP A 19 -23.60 4.76 19.07
N GLN A 20 -23.60 4.41 20.35
CA GLN A 20 -22.85 5.15 21.36
C GLN A 20 -21.34 5.10 21.14
N ILE A 21 -20.79 3.93 20.80
CA ILE A 21 -19.38 3.78 20.44
C ILE A 21 -19.03 4.61 19.21
N MET A 22 -19.87 4.57 18.19
CA MET A 22 -19.68 5.35 16.96
C MET A 22 -19.65 6.85 17.27
N GLN A 23 -20.60 7.36 18.04
CA GLN A 23 -20.64 8.77 18.44
C GLN A 23 -19.43 9.17 19.29
N LEU A 24 -19.01 8.33 20.23
CA LEU A 24 -17.79 8.54 21.01
C LEU A 24 -16.56 8.60 20.10
N GLY A 25 -16.44 7.67 19.14
CA GLY A 25 -15.36 7.64 18.17
C GLY A 25 -15.30 8.91 17.33
N PHE A 26 -16.43 9.41 16.83
CA PHE A 26 -16.47 10.66 16.09
C PHE A 26 -16.09 11.86 16.94
N HIS A 27 -16.54 11.91 18.20
CA HIS A 27 -16.23 12.99 19.12
C HIS A 27 -14.74 13.05 19.45
N GLU A 28 -14.12 11.91 19.75
CA GLU A 28 -12.69 11.86 20.07
C GLU A 28 -11.81 12.10 18.83
N ALA A 29 -12.22 11.63 17.64
CA ALA A 29 -11.55 11.94 16.40
C ALA A 29 -11.59 13.43 16.07
N PHE A 30 -12.71 14.09 16.32
CA PHE A 30 -12.83 15.56 16.17
C PHE A 30 -11.90 16.30 17.12
N LYS A 31 -11.83 15.90 18.40
CA LYS A 31 -10.93 16.50 19.39
C LYS A 31 -9.45 16.32 19.01
N ALA A 32 -9.09 15.16 18.49
CA ALA A 32 -7.72 14.85 18.10
C ALA A 32 -7.26 15.70 16.90
N GLY A 33 -8.18 16.14 16.02
CA GLY A 33 -7.87 16.99 14.86
C GLY A 33 -6.94 16.35 13.84
N ILE A 34 -6.90 15.01 13.76
CA ILE A 34 -6.01 14.28 12.86
C ILE A 34 -6.49 14.46 11.41
N SER A 35 -5.64 15.05 10.59
CA SER A 35 -5.85 15.18 9.15
C SER A 35 -4.60 14.73 8.39
N PHE A 36 -4.73 14.45 7.11
CA PHE A 36 -3.60 14.12 6.25
C PHE A 36 -3.69 14.86 4.92
N GLY A 37 -2.55 15.18 4.37
CA GLY A 37 -2.39 15.82 3.08
C GLY A 37 -1.55 14.98 2.12
N LYS A 38 -1.33 15.49 0.92
CA LYS A 38 -0.48 14.87 -0.08
C LYS A 38 0.97 14.68 0.41
N ASP A 39 1.46 15.61 1.22
CA ASP A 39 2.85 15.64 1.66
C ASP A 39 3.15 14.61 2.76
N ASP A 40 2.13 14.16 3.49
CA ASP A 40 2.25 13.11 4.50
C ASP A 40 2.55 11.72 3.89
N MET A 41 2.33 11.57 2.59
CA MET A 41 2.72 10.37 1.84
C MET A 41 4.19 10.48 1.46
N VAL A 42 5.06 9.88 2.26
CA VAL A 42 6.51 9.89 2.01
C VAL A 42 6.86 8.86 0.95
N ILE A 43 7.66 9.29 -0.04
CA ILE A 43 8.23 8.40 -1.06
C ILE A 43 9.65 8.10 -0.61
N PRO A 44 10.05 6.82 -0.43
CA PRO A 44 11.40 6.47 0.01
C PRO A 44 12.43 6.85 -1.06
N GLU A 45 13.52 7.48 -0.66
CA GLU A 45 14.61 7.87 -1.57
C GLU A 45 15.27 6.64 -2.23
N THR A 46 15.32 5.53 -1.50
CA THR A 46 15.88 4.25 -1.97
C THR A 46 15.02 3.55 -3.02
N LYS A 47 13.78 4.04 -3.29
CA LYS A 47 12.88 3.45 -4.29
C LYS A 47 13.55 3.23 -5.64
N TRP A 48 14.27 4.24 -6.14
CA TRP A 48 14.88 4.19 -7.46
C TRP A 48 16.09 3.25 -7.52
N GLU A 49 16.79 3.03 -6.41
CA GLU A 49 17.87 2.04 -6.32
C GLU A 49 17.30 0.63 -6.53
N PHE A 50 16.28 0.25 -5.79
CA PHE A 50 15.61 -1.05 -5.93
C PHE A 50 15.00 -1.26 -7.32
N VAL A 51 14.39 -0.21 -7.89
CA VAL A 51 13.78 -0.28 -9.22
C VAL A 51 14.85 -0.47 -10.29
N ASN A 52 15.97 0.23 -10.23
CA ASN A 52 17.04 0.13 -11.22
C ASN A 52 17.75 -1.22 -11.13
N GLU A 53 18.04 -1.70 -9.94
CA GLU A 53 18.60 -3.05 -9.73
C GLU A 53 17.70 -4.12 -10.35
N THR A 54 16.38 -4.03 -10.09
CA THR A 54 15.43 -4.99 -10.66
C THR A 54 15.34 -4.88 -12.19
N ARG A 55 15.42 -3.67 -12.75
CA ARG A 55 15.47 -3.48 -14.20
C ARG A 55 16.68 -4.14 -14.84
N ASP A 56 17.83 -4.07 -14.19
CA ASP A 56 19.05 -4.70 -14.70
C ASP A 56 18.96 -6.24 -14.61
N GLN A 57 18.38 -6.78 -13.54
CA GLN A 57 18.07 -8.21 -13.43
C GLN A 57 17.11 -8.68 -14.53
N VAL A 58 16.08 -7.90 -14.84
CA VAL A 58 15.12 -8.23 -15.91
C VAL A 58 15.80 -8.23 -17.28
N LYS A 59 16.71 -7.28 -17.57
CA LYS A 59 17.49 -7.27 -18.81
C LYS A 59 18.39 -8.52 -18.93
N ASP A 60 18.94 -9.00 -17.82
CA ASP A 60 19.72 -10.24 -17.83
C ASP A 60 18.85 -11.47 -18.12
N PHE A 61 17.62 -11.51 -17.60
CA PHE A 61 16.67 -12.57 -17.96
C PHE A 61 16.26 -12.51 -19.43
N GLU A 62 16.08 -11.32 -19.99
CA GLU A 62 15.83 -11.14 -21.41
C GLU A 62 17.00 -11.63 -22.27
N ARG A 63 18.24 -11.35 -21.86
CA ARG A 63 19.44 -11.84 -22.53
C ARG A 63 19.52 -13.37 -22.50
N GLN A 64 19.31 -13.99 -21.31
CA GLN A 64 19.27 -15.45 -21.16
C GLN A 64 18.20 -16.10 -22.06
N TYR A 65 17.05 -15.43 -22.21
CA TYR A 65 16.01 -15.91 -23.11
C TYR A 65 16.43 -15.80 -24.59
N MET A 66 17.05 -14.69 -24.99
CA MET A 66 17.56 -14.51 -26.37
C MET A 66 18.68 -15.50 -26.71
N ASP A 67 19.51 -15.86 -25.74
CA ASP A 67 20.57 -16.84 -25.87
C ASP A 67 20.03 -18.30 -25.86
N GLY A 68 18.72 -18.47 -25.67
CA GLY A 68 18.07 -19.79 -25.64
C GLY A 68 18.34 -20.61 -24.38
N LEU A 69 18.84 -19.99 -23.30
CA LEU A 69 19.17 -20.65 -22.04
C LEU A 69 17.94 -20.93 -21.18
N ILE A 70 16.87 -20.13 -21.33
CA ILE A 70 15.62 -20.27 -20.57
C ILE A 70 14.43 -20.24 -21.51
N THR A 71 13.34 -20.88 -21.10
CA THR A 71 12.07 -20.88 -21.81
C THR A 71 11.29 -19.57 -21.56
N GLN A 72 10.31 -19.27 -22.40
CA GLN A 72 9.44 -18.10 -22.22
C GLN A 72 8.67 -18.14 -20.91
N GLY A 73 8.22 -19.34 -20.48
CA GLY A 73 7.53 -19.51 -19.19
C GLY A 73 8.43 -19.25 -18.00
N GLU A 74 9.71 -19.69 -18.07
CA GLU A 74 10.70 -19.41 -17.02
C GLU A 74 11.06 -17.95 -16.96
N LYS A 75 11.27 -17.28 -18.12
CA LYS A 75 11.47 -15.84 -18.18
C LYS A 75 10.31 -15.10 -17.48
N TYR A 76 9.07 -15.42 -17.87
CA TYR A 76 7.87 -14.80 -17.29
C TYR A 76 7.85 -14.95 -15.75
N ASN A 77 8.05 -16.15 -15.23
CA ASN A 77 8.05 -16.38 -13.79
C ASN A 77 9.16 -15.60 -13.08
N LYS A 78 10.38 -15.61 -13.63
CA LYS A 78 11.53 -14.86 -13.05
C LYS A 78 11.28 -13.36 -13.03
N VAL A 79 10.69 -12.80 -14.08
CA VAL A 79 10.37 -11.37 -14.16
C VAL A 79 9.29 -10.99 -13.14
N VAL A 80 8.21 -11.78 -13.04
CA VAL A 80 7.14 -11.56 -12.07
C VAL A 80 7.67 -11.64 -10.63
N ASP A 81 8.50 -12.65 -10.33
CA ASP A 81 9.10 -12.82 -9.00
C ASP A 81 10.03 -11.64 -8.64
N ALA A 82 10.85 -11.18 -9.59
CA ALA A 82 11.76 -10.06 -9.37
C ALA A 82 10.98 -8.76 -9.04
N TRP A 83 9.95 -8.46 -9.82
CA TRP A 83 9.11 -7.28 -9.58
C TRP A 83 8.26 -7.37 -8.31
N SER A 84 7.80 -8.57 -7.95
CA SER A 84 7.10 -8.77 -6.67
C SER A 84 8.00 -8.46 -5.49
N LYS A 85 9.23 -9.00 -5.48
CA LYS A 85 10.24 -8.72 -4.44
C LYS A 85 10.58 -7.23 -4.38
N CYS A 86 10.82 -6.59 -5.52
CA CYS A 86 11.08 -5.15 -5.58
C CYS A 86 9.94 -4.35 -4.94
N SER A 87 8.72 -4.70 -5.28
CA SER A 87 7.51 -4.06 -4.74
C SER A 87 7.39 -4.21 -3.23
N ASP A 88 7.80 -5.34 -2.66
CA ASP A 88 7.79 -5.57 -1.22
C ASP A 88 8.92 -4.81 -0.52
N LEU A 89 10.13 -4.79 -1.09
CA LEU A 89 11.24 -3.98 -0.57
C LEU A 89 10.93 -2.49 -0.53
N VAL A 90 10.29 -1.96 -1.59
CA VAL A 90 9.84 -0.57 -1.61
C VAL A 90 8.76 -0.30 -0.57
N ALA A 91 7.85 -1.26 -0.33
CA ALA A 91 6.83 -1.13 0.70
C ALA A 91 7.43 -1.11 2.11
N ASP A 92 8.39 -1.99 2.38
CA ASP A 92 9.06 -2.07 3.68
C ASP A 92 9.88 -0.80 3.96
N ALA A 93 10.62 -0.30 2.97
CA ALA A 93 11.35 0.95 3.06
C ALA A 93 10.41 2.14 3.33
N MET A 94 9.30 2.22 2.61
CA MET A 94 8.27 3.25 2.82
C MET A 94 7.69 3.19 4.24
N MET A 95 7.35 1.99 4.72
CA MET A 95 6.81 1.82 6.07
C MET A 95 7.83 2.18 7.14
N ALA A 96 9.11 1.88 6.93
CA ALA A 96 10.19 2.28 7.83
C ALA A 96 10.33 3.82 7.88
N ASP A 97 10.29 4.49 6.73
CA ASP A 97 10.39 5.95 6.65
C ASP A 97 9.20 6.66 7.30
N ILE A 98 7.98 6.15 7.10
CA ILE A 98 6.75 6.73 7.70
C ILE A 98 6.70 6.46 9.20
N SER A 99 7.20 5.31 9.68
CA SER A 99 7.22 4.95 11.10
C SER A 99 8.31 5.69 11.89
N SER A 100 9.34 6.20 11.21
CA SER A 100 10.42 6.92 11.86
C SER A 100 9.92 8.26 12.42
N THR A 101 10.03 8.44 13.73
CA THR A 101 9.77 9.73 14.36
C THR A 101 10.92 10.67 13.98
N LYS A 102 10.66 11.57 13.04
CA LYS A 102 11.64 12.61 12.69
C LYS A 102 11.77 13.57 13.86
N ARG A 103 12.99 13.98 14.19
CA ARG A 103 13.24 15.05 15.18
C ARG A 103 13.52 16.34 14.43
N ASN A 104 12.99 17.43 14.94
CA ASN A 104 13.36 18.77 14.49
C ASN A 104 14.81 19.08 14.88
N ASP A 105 15.40 20.06 14.22
CA ASP A 105 16.73 20.57 14.55
C ASP A 105 16.84 21.06 16.01
N ASP A 106 15.74 21.45 16.63
CA ASP A 106 15.61 21.83 18.03
C ASP A 106 15.54 20.65 19.01
N GLY A 107 15.62 19.40 18.54
CA GLY A 107 15.54 18.19 19.36
C GLY A 107 14.13 17.80 19.80
N SER A 108 13.10 18.55 19.43
CA SER A 108 11.70 18.18 19.66
C SER A 108 11.29 17.05 18.71
N GLU A 109 10.52 16.09 19.23
CA GLU A 109 9.94 15.04 18.39
C GLU A 109 8.85 15.65 17.50
N LEU A 110 8.97 15.44 16.17
CA LEU A 110 7.89 15.75 15.25
C LEU A 110 6.69 14.86 15.55
N GLU A 111 5.51 15.41 15.34
CA GLU A 111 4.28 14.62 15.43
C GLU A 111 4.36 13.40 14.49
N PRO A 112 3.90 12.22 14.95
CA PRO A 112 3.92 11.03 14.12
C PRO A 112 3.05 11.26 12.87
N ASN A 113 3.47 10.67 11.75
CA ASN A 113 2.77 10.81 10.48
C ASN A 113 1.32 10.32 10.60
N SER A 114 0.36 11.17 10.23
CA SER A 114 -1.08 10.89 10.36
C SER A 114 -1.51 9.66 9.55
N VAL A 115 -0.90 9.44 8.37
CA VAL A 115 -1.17 8.27 7.52
C VAL A 115 -0.70 6.99 8.20
N TYR A 116 0.49 7.03 8.82
CA TYR A 116 0.99 5.90 9.61
C TYR A 116 0.10 5.62 10.82
N MET A 117 -0.32 6.64 11.55
CA MET A 117 -1.24 6.49 12.69
C MET A 117 -2.53 5.77 12.29
N MET A 118 -3.15 6.19 11.19
CA MET A 118 -4.39 5.56 10.71
C MET A 118 -4.19 4.11 10.29
N ALA A 119 -3.12 3.82 9.56
CA ALA A 119 -2.82 2.46 9.07
C ALA A 119 -2.41 1.52 10.21
N HIS A 120 -1.56 1.99 11.14
CA HIS A 120 -1.08 1.20 12.27
C HIS A 120 -2.17 0.90 13.29
N SER A 121 -3.05 1.88 13.58
CA SER A 121 -4.19 1.67 14.48
C SER A 121 -5.30 0.81 13.89
N GLY A 122 -5.28 0.57 12.59
CA GLY A 122 -6.35 -0.14 11.87
C GLY A 122 -7.62 0.67 11.67
N ALA A 123 -7.61 1.98 11.98
CA ALA A 123 -8.79 2.84 11.83
C ALA A 123 -9.19 2.99 10.36
N ARG A 124 -8.22 3.22 9.48
CA ARG A 124 -8.44 3.34 8.04
C ARG A 124 -7.17 3.04 7.26
N GLY A 125 -7.31 2.27 6.20
CA GLY A 125 -6.21 1.89 5.34
C GLY A 125 -5.48 0.63 5.81
N SER A 126 -4.80 -0.01 4.89
CA SER A 126 -3.92 -1.15 5.14
C SER A 126 -2.52 -0.84 4.60
N PRO A 127 -1.47 -1.55 5.04
CA PRO A 127 -0.13 -1.40 4.47
C PRO A 127 -0.11 -1.54 2.95
N ALA A 128 -0.93 -2.45 2.40
CA ALA A 128 -1.07 -2.63 0.95
C ALA A 128 -1.64 -1.40 0.22
N GLN A 129 -2.58 -0.69 0.85
CA GLN A 129 -3.11 0.56 0.31
C GLN A 129 -2.09 1.69 0.40
N MET A 130 -1.33 1.78 1.51
CA MET A 130 -0.26 2.77 1.68
C MET A 130 0.85 2.56 0.64
N LYS A 131 1.22 1.32 0.35
CA LYS A 131 2.17 0.94 -0.70
C LYS A 131 1.78 1.53 -2.06
N GLN A 132 0.49 1.53 -2.41
CA GLN A 132 0.00 2.12 -3.67
C GLN A 132 0.05 3.66 -3.67
N LEU A 133 -0.06 4.29 -2.51
CA LEU A 133 -0.08 5.74 -2.39
C LEU A 133 1.32 6.37 -2.43
N GLY A 134 2.28 5.82 -1.71
CA GLY A 134 3.63 6.38 -1.56
C GLY A 134 4.78 5.49 -2.07
N GLY A 135 4.53 4.20 -2.27
CA GLY A 135 5.53 3.25 -2.74
C GLY A 135 5.48 3.03 -4.26
N MET A 136 5.03 1.87 -4.64
CA MET A 136 4.91 1.42 -6.03
C MET A 136 3.60 0.64 -6.19
N ARG A 137 2.86 0.86 -7.28
CA ARG A 137 1.63 0.12 -7.52
C ARG A 137 1.87 -1.36 -7.81
N GLY A 138 2.96 -1.67 -8.53
CA GLY A 138 3.41 -3.03 -8.79
C GLY A 138 2.75 -3.70 -9.98
N LEU A 139 2.70 -5.04 -9.93
CA LEU A 139 2.16 -5.87 -11.01
C LEU A 139 0.63 -5.86 -11.02
N MET A 140 0.06 -5.82 -12.21
CA MET A 140 -1.38 -5.85 -12.43
C MET A 140 -1.81 -7.19 -13.04
N ALA A 141 -2.99 -7.67 -12.63
CA ALA A 141 -3.60 -8.86 -13.21
C ALA A 141 -4.66 -8.47 -14.25
N LYS A 142 -4.65 -9.16 -15.39
CA LYS A 142 -5.73 -9.05 -16.38
C LYS A 142 -7.03 -9.69 -15.83
N PRO A 143 -8.20 -9.38 -16.41
CA PRO A 143 -9.44 -10.07 -16.05
C PRO A 143 -9.37 -11.60 -16.23
N SER A 144 -8.48 -12.08 -17.12
CA SER A 144 -8.20 -13.51 -17.30
C SER A 144 -7.40 -14.17 -16.17
N GLY A 145 -6.92 -13.38 -15.18
CA GLY A 145 -6.07 -13.83 -14.10
C GLY A 145 -4.56 -13.84 -14.41
N ALA A 146 -4.16 -13.62 -15.66
CA ALA A 146 -2.74 -13.53 -16.02
C ALA A 146 -2.13 -12.21 -15.54
N ILE A 147 -0.92 -12.26 -14.98
CA ILE A 147 -0.20 -11.08 -14.52
C ILE A 147 0.51 -10.42 -15.71
N ILE A 148 0.47 -9.10 -15.77
CA ILE A 148 1.18 -8.32 -16.79
C ILE A 148 2.64 -8.22 -16.36
N GLU A 149 3.59 -8.63 -17.23
CA GLU A 149 5.03 -8.61 -16.94
C GLU A 149 5.57 -7.20 -16.64
N THR A 150 4.96 -6.17 -17.24
CA THR A 150 5.37 -4.78 -17.04
C THR A 150 4.70 -4.22 -15.80
N PRO A 151 5.46 -3.89 -14.71
CA PRO A 151 4.89 -3.33 -13.50
C PRO A 151 4.55 -1.86 -13.68
N ILE A 152 3.65 -1.36 -12.84
CA ILE A 152 3.43 0.07 -12.66
C ILE A 152 4.35 0.54 -11.54
N ILE A 153 5.40 1.30 -11.91
CA ILE A 153 6.42 1.78 -10.97
C ILE A 153 5.93 3.03 -10.24
N ALA A 154 5.12 3.84 -10.90
CA ALA A 154 4.56 5.04 -10.29
C ALA A 154 3.60 4.71 -9.15
N ASN A 155 3.51 5.62 -8.20
CA ASN A 155 2.49 5.65 -7.15
C ASN A 155 1.46 6.75 -7.44
N PHE A 156 0.40 6.80 -6.64
CA PHE A 156 -0.64 7.82 -6.83
C PHE A 156 -0.16 9.25 -6.50
N LYS A 157 0.82 9.41 -5.62
CA LYS A 157 1.39 10.73 -5.30
C LYS A 157 2.15 11.32 -6.48
N GLU A 158 2.95 10.50 -7.19
CA GLU A 158 3.72 10.90 -8.37
C GLU A 158 2.82 11.12 -9.59
N GLY A 159 1.72 10.37 -9.67
CA GLY A 159 0.86 10.29 -10.84
C GLY A 159 1.35 9.22 -11.83
N LEU A 160 0.41 8.62 -12.54
CA LEU A 160 0.69 7.58 -13.53
C LEU A 160 1.09 8.19 -14.87
N SER A 161 2.06 7.59 -15.56
CA SER A 161 2.33 7.90 -16.96
C SER A 161 1.21 7.38 -17.86
N VAL A 162 1.15 7.89 -19.10
CA VAL A 162 0.11 7.47 -20.08
C VAL A 162 0.16 5.97 -20.33
N LEU A 163 1.36 5.40 -20.47
CA LEU A 163 1.53 3.96 -20.71
C LEU A 163 1.11 3.12 -19.49
N GLU A 164 1.44 3.57 -18.29
CA GLU A 164 1.03 2.91 -17.06
C GLU A 164 -0.48 2.97 -16.83
N TYR A 165 -1.11 4.07 -17.23
CA TYR A 165 -2.56 4.21 -17.19
C TYR A 165 -3.24 3.23 -18.16
N PHE A 166 -2.72 3.06 -19.37
CA PHE A 166 -3.25 2.05 -20.30
C PHE A 166 -3.08 0.62 -19.75
N ASN A 167 -1.95 0.28 -19.16
CA ASN A 167 -1.75 -1.02 -18.53
C ASN A 167 -2.71 -1.27 -17.36
N LEU A 168 -3.20 -0.21 -16.73
CA LEU A 168 -4.19 -0.27 -15.67
C LEU A 168 -5.61 -0.51 -16.18
N SER A 169 -5.92 -0.03 -17.39
CA SER A 169 -7.26 -0.08 -17.99
C SER A 169 -7.53 -1.35 -18.81
N LEU A 170 -6.50 -2.20 -19.02
CA LEU A 170 -6.58 -3.49 -19.71
C LEU A 170 -7.04 -4.61 -18.77
#